data_3e473ed23ece4521febb4b3553f48f19
#
_entry.id   3e473ed23ece4521febb4b3553f48f19
#
_cell.length_a   1.000
_cell.length_b   1.000
_cell.length_c   1.000
_cell.angle_alpha   90.00
_cell.angle_beta   90.00
_cell.angle_gamma   90.00
#
_symmetry.space_group_name_H-M   'P 1'
#
loop_
_entity.id
_entity.type
_entity.pdbx_description
1 polymer ?
#
loop_
_entity_poly.entity_id
_entity_poly.type
_entity_poly.pdbx_seq_one_letter_code
_entity_poly.pdbx_strand_id
1 'polypeptide(L)'
;MENEKVKYLIDMINNMDIKDKLRLGICLTTGDWTNILYNRTEMYEKFDTRLKEVDKEYRTTIINFVNYKLVMFTMAKIMEMERTERNKVALYLYNIIK
;
A
#
# COMPACT_ATOMS: atom_id res chain seq x y z
N MET A 1 -19.87 -6.12 -12.15
CA MET A 1 -19.85 -6.76 -10.84
C MET A 1 -18.53 -6.49 -10.17
N GLU A 2 -18.55 -6.04 -8.93
CA GLU A 2 -17.34 -5.76 -8.20
C GLU A 2 -16.62 -7.06 -7.85
N ASN A 3 -15.29 -7.04 -7.97
CA ASN A 3 -14.46 -8.19 -7.64
C ASN A 3 -14.45 -8.40 -6.13
N GLU A 4 -14.84 -9.57 -5.67
CA GLU A 4 -14.87 -9.88 -4.25
C GLU A 4 -13.49 -9.85 -3.60
N LYS A 5 -12.44 -10.17 -4.35
CA LYS A 5 -11.07 -10.09 -3.84
C LYS A 5 -10.69 -8.64 -3.54
N VAL A 6 -11.05 -7.72 -4.42
CA VAL A 6 -10.81 -6.29 -4.20
C VAL A 6 -11.56 -5.82 -2.96
N LYS A 7 -12.82 -6.21 -2.85
CA LYS A 7 -13.64 -5.82 -1.71
C LYS A 7 -13.07 -6.35 -0.39
N TYR A 8 -12.63 -7.60 -0.39
CA TYR A 8 -12.01 -8.22 0.78
C TYR A 8 -10.76 -7.45 1.21
N LEU A 9 -9.92 -7.08 0.24
CA LEU A 9 -8.70 -6.32 0.52
C LEU A 9 -8.99 -4.91 1.02
N ILE A 10 -10.00 -4.27 0.46
CA ILE A 10 -10.44 -2.95 0.94
C ILE A 10 -10.88 -3.04 2.40
N ASP A 11 -11.62 -4.08 2.76
CA ASP A 11 -12.04 -4.28 4.14
C ASP A 11 -10.83 -4.51 5.05
N MET A 12 -9.85 -5.29 4.61
CA MET A 12 -8.61 -5.49 5.35
C MET A 12 -7.87 -4.18 5.58
N ILE A 13 -7.76 -3.38 4.51
CA ILE A 13 -7.06 -2.09 4.59
C ILE A 13 -7.77 -1.16 5.57
N ASN A 14 -9.09 -1.11 5.52
CA ASN A 14 -9.85 -0.24 6.42
C ASN A 14 -9.66 -0.60 7.89
N ASN A 15 -9.36 -1.86 8.19
CA ASN A 15 -9.13 -2.31 9.55
C ASN A 15 -7.68 -2.24 10.01
N MET A 16 -6.77 -1.84 9.11
CA MET A 16 -5.37 -1.66 9.48
C MET A 16 -5.16 -0.39 10.26
N ASP A 17 -4.15 -0.40 11.13
CA ASP A 17 -3.66 0.80 11.76
C ASP A 17 -3.01 1.70 10.69
N ILE A 18 -2.93 3.00 10.97
CA ILE A 18 -2.42 3.98 9.99
C ILE A 18 -0.98 3.67 9.57
N LYS A 19 -0.14 3.20 10.47
CA LYS A 19 1.24 2.87 10.13
C LYS A 19 1.30 1.74 9.11
N ASP A 20 0.47 0.72 9.29
CA ASP A 20 0.42 -0.41 8.35
C ASP A 20 -0.14 -0.01 6.99
N LYS A 21 -1.15 0.87 6.98
CA LYS A 21 -1.67 1.43 5.73
C LYS A 21 -0.56 2.13 4.95
N LEU A 22 0.23 2.93 5.64
CA LEU A 22 1.31 3.70 5.01
C LEU A 22 2.44 2.79 4.54
N ARG A 23 2.80 1.78 5.32
CA ARG A 23 3.79 0.79 4.91
C ARG A 23 3.33 0.02 3.66
N LEU A 24 2.06 -0.34 3.64
CA LEU A 24 1.48 -1.02 2.48
C LEU A 24 1.56 -0.13 1.24
N GLY A 25 1.23 1.16 1.39
CA GLY A 25 1.33 2.12 0.30
C GLY A 25 2.73 2.24 -0.25
N ILE A 26 3.74 2.29 0.63
CA ILE A 26 5.14 2.34 0.23
C ILE A 26 5.50 1.08 -0.56
N CYS A 27 5.11 -0.09 -0.08
CA CYS A 27 5.37 -1.34 -0.79
C CYS A 27 4.75 -1.33 -2.19
N LEU A 28 3.52 -0.86 -2.32
CA LEU A 28 2.82 -0.85 -3.59
C LEU A 28 3.42 0.13 -4.59
N THR A 29 4.08 1.18 -4.11
CA THR A 29 4.61 2.23 -4.98
C THR A 29 6.10 2.09 -5.25
N THR A 30 6.79 1.13 -4.64
CA THR A 30 8.23 0.95 -4.85
C THR A 30 8.57 -0.16 -5.83
N GLY A 31 7.62 -1.02 -6.20
CA GLY A 31 7.88 -2.12 -7.12
C GLY A 31 7.13 -1.96 -8.43
N ASP A 32 7.12 -3.00 -9.23
CA ASP A 32 6.45 -3.01 -10.52
C ASP A 32 5.00 -3.46 -10.45
N TRP A 33 4.48 -3.63 -9.25
CA TRP A 33 3.14 -4.15 -9.03
C TRP A 33 2.05 -3.26 -9.64
N THR A 34 2.31 -1.95 -9.57
CA THR A 34 1.36 -0.93 -10.02
C THR A 34 2.02 0.02 -11.01
N ASN A 35 2.86 -0.51 -11.91
CA ASN A 35 3.67 0.32 -12.79
C ASN A 35 2.86 1.08 -13.84
N ILE A 36 1.56 0.82 -13.95
CA ILE A 36 0.70 1.59 -14.87
C ILE A 36 0.15 2.86 -14.21
N LEU A 37 0.41 3.07 -12.91
CA LEU A 37 0.03 4.30 -12.24
C LEU A 37 1.01 5.40 -12.63
N TYR A 38 0.55 6.38 -13.39
CA TYR A 38 1.43 7.43 -13.88
C TYR A 38 1.90 8.39 -12.78
N ASN A 39 1.18 8.50 -11.68
CA ASN A 39 1.55 9.37 -10.55
C ASN A 39 2.17 8.59 -9.39
N ARG A 40 2.79 7.45 -9.67
CA ARG A 40 3.33 6.56 -8.65
C ARG A 40 4.36 7.24 -7.73
N THR A 41 5.24 8.05 -8.30
CA THR A 41 6.27 8.76 -7.53
C THR A 41 5.65 9.71 -6.52
N GLU A 42 4.63 10.46 -6.94
CA GLU A 42 3.92 11.36 -6.05
C GLU A 42 3.22 10.60 -4.92
N MET A 43 2.61 9.47 -5.26
CA MET A 43 1.96 8.62 -4.27
C MET A 43 2.98 8.11 -3.25
N TYR A 44 4.13 7.62 -3.73
CA TYR A 44 5.19 7.14 -2.86
C TYR A 44 5.64 8.23 -1.89
N GLU A 45 5.86 9.43 -2.38
CA GLU A 45 6.31 10.54 -1.55
C GLU A 45 5.30 10.88 -0.46
N LYS A 46 4.02 10.83 -0.78
CA LYS A 46 2.97 11.07 0.20
C LYS A 46 2.97 10.01 1.30
N PHE A 47 3.03 8.74 0.91
CA PHE A 47 3.09 7.65 1.88
C PHE A 47 4.32 7.77 2.77
N ASP A 48 5.47 8.04 2.16
CA ASP A 48 6.74 8.16 2.86
C ASP A 48 6.72 9.31 3.86
N THR A 49 6.27 10.48 3.44
CA THR A 49 6.19 11.66 4.29
C THR A 49 5.25 11.42 5.47
N ARG A 50 4.07 10.84 5.20
CA ARG A 50 3.12 10.55 6.26
C ARG A 50 3.65 9.53 7.25
N LEU A 51 4.36 8.50 6.77
CA LEU A 51 4.92 7.50 7.67
C LEU A 51 5.99 8.10 8.57
N LYS A 52 6.81 9.00 8.03
CA LYS A 52 7.81 9.70 8.85
C LYS A 52 7.18 10.54 9.96
N GLU A 53 6.00 11.07 9.72
CA GLU A 53 5.28 11.86 10.72
C GLU A 53 4.75 11.01 11.86
N VAL A 54 4.28 9.79 11.57
CA VAL A 54 3.64 8.94 12.58
C VAL A 54 4.57 7.89 13.17
N ASP A 55 5.72 7.63 12.54
CA ASP A 55 6.70 6.65 13.01
C ASP A 55 8.08 7.29 13.00
N LYS A 56 8.51 7.80 14.14
CA LYS A 56 9.76 8.55 14.26
C LYS A 56 10.98 7.69 14.03
N GLU A 57 10.86 6.38 14.12
CA GLU A 57 11.98 5.47 13.88
C GLU A 57 12.12 5.08 12.41
N TYR A 58 11.14 5.41 11.60
CA TYR A 58 11.14 5.04 10.19
C TYR A 58 12.26 5.76 9.42
N ARG A 59 12.95 4.99 8.58
CA ARG A 59 14.00 5.51 7.69
C ARG A 59 13.68 5.08 6.26
N THR A 60 13.85 6.01 5.33
CA THR A 60 13.54 5.77 3.91
C THR A 60 14.60 4.92 3.21
N THR A 61 15.83 4.95 3.68
CA THR A 61 16.99 4.44 2.96
C THR A 61 16.87 2.97 2.56
N ILE A 62 16.36 2.14 3.46
CA ILE A 62 16.14 0.72 3.18
C ILE A 62 14.78 0.36 3.72
N ILE A 63 13.91 -0.06 2.83
CA ILE A 63 12.56 -0.45 3.21
C ILE A 63 12.55 -1.97 3.39
N ASN A 64 12.32 -2.40 4.61
CA ASN A 64 12.22 -3.83 4.91
C ASN A 64 11.07 -4.05 5.88
N PHE A 65 9.91 -4.36 5.31
CA PHE A 65 8.70 -4.56 6.09
C PHE A 65 8.36 -6.03 6.32
N VAL A 66 9.34 -6.94 6.12
CA VAL A 66 9.09 -8.37 6.29
C VAL A 66 8.62 -8.76 7.69
N ASN A 67 8.99 -7.95 8.69
CA ASN A 67 8.58 -8.21 10.07
C ASN A 67 7.18 -7.72 10.38
N TYR A 68 6.54 -7.03 9.43
CA TYR A 68 5.18 -6.51 9.61
C TYR A 68 4.22 -7.48 8.93
N LYS A 69 3.79 -8.48 9.70
CA LYS A 69 3.05 -9.62 9.18
C LYS A 69 1.80 -9.25 8.41
N LEU A 70 1.03 -8.29 8.91
CA LEU A 70 -0.21 -7.90 8.26
C LEU A 70 0.07 -7.22 6.91
N VAL A 71 1.10 -6.38 6.85
CA VAL A 71 1.51 -5.73 5.60
C VAL A 71 1.92 -6.78 4.57
N MET A 72 2.76 -7.73 4.98
CA MET A 72 3.25 -8.76 4.05
C MET A 72 2.16 -9.72 3.64
N PHE A 73 1.26 -10.07 4.55
CA PHE A 73 0.12 -10.91 4.21
C PHE A 73 -0.76 -10.22 3.17
N THR A 74 -1.02 -8.94 3.36
CA THR A 74 -1.85 -8.16 2.44
C THR A 74 -1.17 -8.01 1.08
N MET A 75 0.15 -7.78 1.08
CA MET A 75 0.91 -7.72 -0.18
C MET A 75 0.82 -9.04 -0.95
N ALA A 76 0.93 -10.17 -0.26
CA ALA A 76 0.82 -11.47 -0.91
C ALA A 76 -0.55 -11.63 -1.59
N LYS A 77 -1.61 -11.17 -0.94
CA LYS A 77 -2.95 -11.21 -1.52
C LYS A 77 -3.06 -10.30 -2.75
N ILE A 78 -2.47 -9.11 -2.67
CA ILE A 78 -2.49 -8.16 -3.78
C ILE A 78 -1.71 -8.72 -4.98
N MET A 79 -0.61 -9.42 -4.73
CA MET A 79 0.20 -10.00 -5.79
C MET A 79 -0.52 -11.09 -6.57
N GLU A 80 -1.53 -11.71 -5.99
CA GLU A 80 -2.35 -12.71 -6.68
C GLU A 80 -3.36 -12.07 -7.65
N MET A 81 -3.52 -10.76 -7.58
CA MET A 81 -4.49 -10.03 -8.40
C MET A 81 -3.88 -9.58 -9.71
N GLU A 82 -4.74 -9.27 -10.68
CA GLU A 82 -4.31 -8.67 -11.92
C GLU A 82 -3.87 -7.23 -11.69
N ARG A 83 -3.04 -6.71 -12.59
CA ARG A 83 -2.46 -5.38 -12.46
C ARG A 83 -3.50 -4.28 -12.31
N THR A 84 -4.58 -4.36 -13.07
CA THR A 84 -5.65 -3.36 -12.98
C THR A 84 -6.30 -3.36 -11.61
N GLU A 85 -6.48 -4.54 -11.01
CA GLU A 85 -7.04 -4.66 -9.67
C GLU A 85 -6.08 -4.14 -8.62
N ARG A 86 -4.78 -4.42 -8.79
CA ARG A 86 -3.75 -3.87 -7.88
C ARG A 86 -3.78 -2.36 -7.87
N ASN A 87 -3.94 -1.76 -9.05
CA ASN A 87 -4.01 -0.31 -9.16
C ASN A 87 -5.23 0.26 -8.45
N LYS A 88 -6.36 -0.43 -8.51
CA LYS A 88 -7.56 0.00 -7.78
C LYS A 88 -7.32 0.02 -6.28
N VAL A 89 -6.65 -1.01 -5.77
CA VAL A 89 -6.33 -1.09 -4.34
C VAL A 89 -5.36 0.02 -3.95
N ALA A 90 -4.33 0.25 -4.76
CA ALA A 90 -3.36 1.31 -4.48
C ALA A 90 -3.99 2.70 -4.49
N LEU A 91 -4.86 2.96 -5.47
CA LEU A 91 -5.57 4.23 -5.56
C LEU A 91 -6.53 4.42 -4.39
N TYR A 92 -7.23 3.38 -4.00
CA TYR A 92 -8.11 3.43 -2.85
C TYR A 92 -7.34 3.82 -1.60
N LEU A 93 -6.23 3.13 -1.36
CA LEU A 93 -5.38 3.39 -0.20
C LEU A 93 -4.86 4.83 -0.21
N TYR A 94 -4.38 5.30 -1.36
CA TYR A 94 -3.90 6.66 -1.49
C TYR A 94 -5.00 7.68 -1.17
N ASN A 95 -6.20 7.43 -1.65
CA ASN A 95 -7.32 8.37 -1.44
C ASN A 95 -7.74 8.45 0.03
N ILE A 96 -7.64 7.38 0.79
CA ILE A 96 -8.06 7.42 2.20
C ILE A 96 -7.01 8.03 3.12
N ILE A 97 -5.75 8.12 2.68
CA ILE A 97 -4.69 8.67 3.54
C ILE A 97 -4.31 10.11 3.20
N LYS A 98 -4.66 10.59 2.02
CA LYS A 98 -4.27 11.93 1.62
C LYS A 98 -5.07 13.03 2.30
#